data_544cb4568bab2fe0025456ab96024087
#
_entry.id   544cb4568bab2fe0025456ab96024087
#
_cell.length_a   1.000
_cell.length_b   1.000
_cell.length_c   1.000
_cell.angle_alpha   90.00
_cell.angle_beta   90.00
_cell.angle_gamma   90.00
#
_symmetry.space_group_name_H-M   'P 1'
#
loop_
_entity.id
_entity.type
_entity.pdbx_description
1 polymer ?
#
loop_
_entity_poly.entity_id
_entity_poly.type
_entity_poly.pdbx_seq_one_letter_code
_entity_poly.pdbx_strand_id
1 'polypeptide(L)'
;MNIENAISSSVLLVVKELYGQDVPATMVQLQKTRSNFEGNLTLVVFPFLKLSKKNPEQTAQEIGEALVKKCSAVSSFNVVKGFLNLVVGKDAWLSLLNDINADEKFGEKKVADDSPLVMIEYSSPNTNKPLHLGHVRNNLLGWSLAQIMHANGYKVVKTNIVNDRGIHICKSMLAWLKWGNGITPEQAGKKGDHLIGDFYVAFDKHYRAECEQLKVQNMQEGLSEEAATEKAKAEAPLIKEAHAMLVKWEQGDKEVRALWEKMNNWVYAGFDETYKTLGVGFDKIYYESETYLEGKKKVEEGLAKGLFFRKEDNSVWADLTNDGLDQKLLLRSDGTSVYMTQDIGTADMRFKDYPIDKMIYVVGNEQNYHFQVLSILLDRLGFKWGKALVHFSYGMVELPNGKMKSREGTVVDADDLVAAMIDDARKTSDELGKFKDMTEEEKQNVARIVGLGALKYFILKVDARKNMLFNPEESIDFNGNTGPFIQYTYARIRSILRKAEAENITLPETLSMDAPLNEKEIQLIQKLNDFGVAVEQAGKDYSPSGIANYCYELTKDFNQFYHDYSILNADSDGEKITRLVLAKNVAKVIKNGMELLGIEVPERM
;
A
#
# COMPACT_ATOMS: atom_id res chain seq x y z
N MET A 1 17.06 14.02 18.98
CA MET A 1 16.07 14.86 19.77
C MET A 1 15.13 15.56 18.78
N ASN A 2 13.80 15.44 18.92
CA ASN A 2 12.88 16.19 18.03
C ASN A 2 12.90 17.67 18.45
N ILE A 3 13.39 18.55 17.58
CA ILE A 3 13.53 19.99 17.83
C ILE A 3 12.18 20.63 18.18
N GLU A 4 11.11 20.26 17.49
CA GLU A 4 9.77 20.81 17.76
C GLU A 4 9.26 20.41 19.14
N ASN A 5 9.50 19.16 19.56
CA ASN A 5 9.14 18.70 20.90
C ASN A 5 9.95 19.43 22.01
N ALA A 6 11.25 19.66 21.77
CA ALA A 6 12.11 20.39 22.68
C ALA A 6 11.64 21.83 22.84
N ILE A 7 11.32 22.50 21.73
CA ILE A 7 10.77 23.86 21.74
C ILE A 7 9.39 23.87 22.41
N SER A 8 8.49 22.93 22.05
CA SER A 8 7.14 22.86 22.65
C SER A 8 7.21 22.69 24.18
N SER A 9 8.06 21.80 24.66
CA SER A 9 8.27 21.61 26.10
C SER A 9 8.81 22.87 26.78
N SER A 10 9.75 23.56 26.10
CA SER A 10 10.29 24.82 26.60
C SER A 10 9.25 25.95 26.62
N VAL A 11 8.35 26.00 25.64
CA VAL A 11 7.22 26.95 25.62
C VAL A 11 6.31 26.72 26.82
N LEU A 12 5.95 25.47 27.13
CA LEU A 12 5.11 25.16 28.28
C LEU A 12 5.75 25.65 29.59
N LEU A 13 7.05 25.40 29.78
CA LEU A 13 7.81 25.86 30.96
C LEU A 13 7.87 27.40 31.03
N VAL A 14 8.18 28.05 29.93
CA VAL A 14 8.27 29.51 29.85
C VAL A 14 6.91 30.16 30.11
N VAL A 15 5.82 29.67 29.56
CA VAL A 15 4.46 30.18 29.77
C VAL A 15 4.06 30.03 31.24
N LYS A 16 4.39 28.90 31.89
CA LYS A 16 4.16 28.68 33.33
C LYS A 16 4.92 29.68 34.18
N GLU A 17 6.18 29.93 33.87
CA GLU A 17 7.00 30.87 34.63
C GLU A 17 6.58 32.33 34.46
N LEU A 18 6.27 32.74 33.22
CA LEU A 18 5.87 34.12 32.93
C LEU A 18 4.48 34.47 33.46
N TYR A 19 3.53 33.52 33.40
CA TYR A 19 2.11 33.79 33.65
C TYR A 19 1.53 32.99 34.83
N GLY A 20 2.33 32.13 35.49
CA GLY A 20 1.94 31.42 36.72
C GLY A 20 0.89 30.31 36.52
N GLN A 21 0.65 29.86 35.28
CA GLN A 21 -0.38 28.85 34.95
C GLN A 21 0.17 27.74 34.06
N ASP A 22 -0.18 26.51 34.39
CA ASP A 22 0.04 25.36 33.54
C ASP A 22 -0.96 25.38 32.36
N VAL A 23 -0.49 25.13 31.15
CA VAL A 23 -1.32 25.07 29.96
C VAL A 23 -1.19 23.69 29.29
N PRO A 24 -2.24 23.18 28.66
CA PRO A 24 -2.17 21.92 27.95
C PRO A 24 -1.27 22.06 26.70
N ALA A 25 -0.57 20.99 26.34
CA ALA A 25 0.33 20.96 25.18
C ALA A 25 -0.38 21.32 23.85
N THR A 26 -1.68 21.11 23.76
CA THR A 26 -2.52 21.48 22.61
C THR A 26 -2.59 22.99 22.34
N MET A 27 -2.24 23.82 23.31
CA MET A 27 -2.14 25.28 23.11
C MET A 27 -0.85 25.70 22.41
N VAL A 28 0.20 24.85 22.41
CA VAL A 28 1.45 25.14 21.72
C VAL A 28 1.30 24.76 20.25
N GLN A 29 1.15 25.74 19.41
CA GLN A 29 0.99 25.57 17.97
C GLN A 29 2.25 26.06 17.26
N LEU A 30 3.12 25.12 16.88
CA LEU A 30 4.30 25.37 16.05
C LEU A 30 3.98 25.06 14.60
N GLN A 31 4.47 25.90 13.70
CA GLN A 31 4.38 25.69 12.25
C GLN A 31 5.68 26.18 11.58
N LYS A 32 5.96 25.70 10.38
CA LYS A 32 7.10 26.20 9.61
C LYS A 32 6.96 27.69 9.33
N THR A 33 8.03 28.44 9.54
CA THR A 33 8.05 29.87 9.19
C THR A 33 7.92 30.03 7.67
N ARG A 34 7.10 30.99 7.24
CA ARG A 34 6.94 31.30 5.81
C ARG A 34 8.25 31.83 5.24
N SER A 35 8.55 31.47 3.99
CA SER A 35 9.82 31.78 3.32
C SER A 35 10.19 33.27 3.20
N ASN A 36 9.21 34.15 3.35
CA ASN A 36 9.42 35.61 3.34
C ASN A 36 9.77 36.22 4.72
N PHE A 37 9.87 35.39 5.76
CA PHE A 37 10.24 35.82 7.11
C PHE A 37 11.46 35.03 7.57
N GLU A 38 12.30 35.68 8.37
CA GLU A 38 13.42 35.05 9.06
C GLU A 38 12.92 34.09 10.15
N GLY A 39 13.50 32.91 10.26
CA GLY A 39 13.16 31.87 11.24
C GLY A 39 12.91 30.50 10.61
N ASN A 40 12.89 29.48 11.43
CA ASN A 40 12.63 28.10 11.03
C ASN A 40 11.23 27.63 11.48
N LEU A 41 10.83 28.01 12.68
CA LEU A 41 9.54 27.65 13.28
C LEU A 41 8.82 28.89 13.79
N THR A 42 7.51 28.95 13.61
CA THR A 42 6.65 30.04 14.09
C THR A 42 5.75 29.50 15.20
N LEU A 43 5.82 30.10 16.38
CA LEU A 43 4.86 29.87 17.45
C LEU A 43 3.68 30.83 17.31
N VAL A 44 2.47 30.28 17.31
CA VAL A 44 1.22 31.04 17.32
C VAL A 44 0.93 31.46 18.76
N VAL A 45 1.07 32.74 19.10
CA VAL A 45 0.93 33.23 20.47
C VAL A 45 -0.50 33.58 20.89
N PHE A 46 -1.44 33.62 19.96
CA PHE A 46 -2.84 34.00 20.25
C PHE A 46 -3.52 33.18 21.37
N PRO A 47 -3.27 31.86 21.53
CA PRO A 47 -3.82 31.10 22.65
C PRO A 47 -3.38 31.64 24.05
N PHE A 48 -2.23 32.27 24.13
CA PHE A 48 -1.64 32.74 25.43
C PHE A 48 -2.07 34.16 25.81
N LEU A 49 -2.80 34.91 24.95
CA LEU A 49 -3.17 36.32 25.23
C LEU A 49 -4.04 36.49 26.48
N LYS A 50 -4.92 35.53 26.76
CA LYS A 50 -5.74 35.56 27.98
C LYS A 50 -4.92 35.42 29.25
N LEU A 51 -3.76 34.76 29.16
CA LEU A 51 -2.82 34.57 30.29
C LEU A 51 -1.92 35.77 30.46
N SER A 52 -1.33 36.26 29.39
CA SER A 52 -0.41 37.42 29.41
C SER A 52 -1.12 38.74 29.72
N LYS A 53 -2.41 38.85 29.36
CA LYS A 53 -3.20 40.11 29.41
C LYS A 53 -2.54 41.27 28.66
N LYS A 54 -1.77 40.95 27.62
CA LYS A 54 -1.01 41.87 26.76
C LYS A 54 -1.44 41.71 25.28
N ASN A 55 -1.01 42.64 24.47
CA ASN A 55 -1.21 42.50 23.04
C ASN A 55 -0.35 41.37 22.44
N PRO A 56 -0.66 40.87 21.20
CA PRO A 56 0.07 39.76 20.60
C PRO A 56 1.56 39.99 20.45
N GLU A 57 1.98 41.20 20.09
CA GLU A 57 3.40 41.53 19.87
C GLU A 57 4.19 41.51 21.17
N GLN A 58 3.63 42.09 22.24
CA GLN A 58 4.25 42.06 23.57
C GLN A 58 4.33 40.65 24.15
N THR A 59 3.26 39.85 23.97
CA THR A 59 3.24 38.44 24.40
C THR A 59 4.29 37.62 23.65
N ALA A 60 4.40 37.80 22.33
CA ALA A 60 5.40 37.14 21.50
C ALA A 60 6.83 37.54 21.91
N GLN A 61 7.06 38.82 22.20
CA GLN A 61 8.36 39.34 22.61
C GLN A 61 8.81 38.69 23.94
N GLU A 62 7.96 38.67 24.95
CA GLU A 62 8.29 38.09 26.25
C GLU A 62 8.57 36.59 26.20
N ILE A 63 7.72 35.85 25.48
CA ILE A 63 7.93 34.43 25.27
C ILE A 63 9.23 34.18 24.50
N GLY A 64 9.50 34.95 23.44
CA GLY A 64 10.72 34.85 22.66
C GLY A 64 11.99 35.09 23.47
N GLU A 65 12.02 36.17 24.25
CA GLU A 65 13.16 36.49 25.14
C GLU A 65 13.43 35.40 26.21
N ALA A 66 12.36 34.81 26.73
CA ALA A 66 12.47 33.72 27.69
C ALA A 66 12.92 32.43 27.04
N LEU A 67 12.44 32.12 25.80
CA LEU A 67 12.85 30.93 25.06
C LEU A 67 14.32 30.98 24.68
N VAL A 68 14.85 32.09 24.18
CA VAL A 68 16.30 32.22 23.88
C VAL A 68 17.17 31.96 25.11
N LYS A 69 16.71 32.30 26.30
CA LYS A 69 17.45 32.05 27.56
C LYS A 69 17.34 30.61 28.05
N LYS A 70 16.25 29.90 27.74
CA LYS A 70 15.92 28.62 28.39
C LYS A 70 15.89 27.43 27.44
N CYS A 71 15.75 27.66 26.17
CA CYS A 71 15.74 26.63 25.16
C CYS A 71 17.03 26.69 24.33
N SER A 72 17.95 25.77 24.57
CA SER A 72 19.24 25.70 23.82
C SER A 72 19.06 25.51 22.30
N ALA A 73 17.89 25.05 21.89
CA ALA A 73 17.59 24.90 20.46
C ALA A 73 17.26 26.23 19.77
N VAL A 74 16.90 27.29 20.51
CA VAL A 74 16.51 28.59 19.96
C VAL A 74 17.67 29.58 20.12
N SER A 75 18.23 30.06 19.01
CA SER A 75 19.34 31.02 19.01
C SER A 75 18.88 32.48 19.02
N SER A 76 17.80 32.77 18.29
CA SER A 76 17.21 34.11 18.19
C SER A 76 15.74 34.01 17.77
N PHE A 77 15.05 35.14 17.72
CA PHE A 77 13.67 35.23 17.27
C PHE A 77 13.37 36.59 16.67
N ASN A 78 12.29 36.65 15.90
CA ASN A 78 11.67 37.90 15.49
C ASN A 78 10.14 37.84 15.64
N VAL A 79 9.52 39.00 15.82
CA VAL A 79 8.07 39.10 15.99
C VAL A 79 7.47 39.84 14.80
N VAL A 80 6.52 39.24 14.11
CA VAL A 80 5.82 39.87 12.98
C VAL A 80 4.32 39.74 13.20
N LYS A 81 3.63 40.84 13.44
CA LYS A 81 2.16 40.89 13.65
C LYS A 81 1.65 39.88 14.67
N GLY A 82 2.38 39.68 15.76
CA GLY A 82 2.02 38.74 16.82
C GLY A 82 2.35 37.28 16.55
N PHE A 83 3.06 36.97 15.46
CA PHE A 83 3.65 35.66 15.22
C PHE A 83 5.10 35.68 15.70
N LEU A 84 5.46 34.69 16.52
CA LEU A 84 6.80 34.55 17.06
C LEU A 84 7.59 33.57 16.18
N ASN A 85 8.45 34.11 15.31
CA ASN A 85 9.31 33.32 14.46
C ASN A 85 10.61 33.01 15.19
N LEU A 86 10.89 31.73 15.40
CA LEU A 86 12.04 31.22 16.12
C LEU A 86 13.13 30.79 15.13
N VAL A 87 14.37 31.22 15.39
CA VAL A 87 15.56 30.78 14.68
C VAL A 87 16.18 29.64 15.50
N VAL A 88 16.22 28.46 14.91
CA VAL A 88 16.86 27.29 15.52
C VAL A 88 18.37 27.40 15.36
N GLY A 89 19.10 27.22 16.44
CA GLY A 89 20.57 27.33 16.46
C GLY A 89 21.27 26.24 15.65
N LYS A 90 22.43 26.55 15.10
CA LYS A 90 23.26 25.61 14.33
C LYS A 90 23.52 24.31 15.09
N ASP A 91 23.82 24.39 16.37
CA ASP A 91 24.12 23.22 17.22
C ASP A 91 22.93 22.27 17.33
N ALA A 92 21.70 22.79 17.35
CA ALA A 92 20.50 21.96 17.35
C ALA A 92 20.33 21.20 16.02
N TRP A 93 20.65 21.84 14.90
CA TRP A 93 20.62 21.18 13.58
C TRP A 93 21.71 20.11 13.44
N LEU A 94 22.93 20.37 13.92
CA LEU A 94 24.02 19.39 13.95
C LEU A 94 23.70 18.21 14.86
N SER A 95 23.14 18.48 16.05
CA SER A 95 22.67 17.42 16.95
C SER A 95 21.62 16.55 16.29
N LEU A 96 20.63 17.16 15.62
CA LEU A 96 19.60 16.43 14.89
C LEU A 96 20.20 15.59 13.74
N LEU A 97 21.12 16.13 12.96
CA LEU A 97 21.79 15.39 11.90
C LEU A 97 22.59 14.19 12.44
N ASN A 98 23.23 14.36 13.59
CA ASN A 98 23.92 13.27 14.28
C ASN A 98 22.94 12.18 14.77
N ASP A 99 21.79 12.56 15.32
CA ASP A 99 20.73 11.63 15.72
C ASP A 99 20.20 10.85 14.49
N ILE A 100 19.96 11.56 13.37
CA ILE A 100 19.55 10.93 12.11
C ILE A 100 20.65 9.97 11.62
N ASN A 101 21.92 10.36 11.68
CA ASN A 101 23.04 9.53 11.23
C ASN A 101 23.19 8.24 12.05
N ALA A 102 22.92 8.30 13.34
CA ALA A 102 23.02 7.17 14.27
C ALA A 102 21.87 6.17 14.15
N ASP A 103 20.72 6.57 13.65
CA ASP A 103 19.52 5.72 13.57
C ASP A 103 19.30 5.23 12.11
N GLU A 104 19.51 3.93 11.88
CA GLU A 104 19.32 3.31 10.56
C GLU A 104 17.85 3.29 10.14
N LYS A 105 16.92 3.24 11.08
CA LYS A 105 15.46 3.25 10.86
C LYS A 105 14.81 4.56 11.33
N PHE A 106 15.56 5.67 11.18
CA PHE A 106 15.07 7.00 11.53
C PHE A 106 13.68 7.28 10.94
N GLY A 107 12.78 7.74 11.79
CA GLY A 107 11.40 8.05 11.42
C GLY A 107 10.41 6.90 11.61
N GLU A 108 10.87 5.69 11.89
CA GLU A 108 10.01 4.54 12.20
C GLU A 108 9.85 4.36 13.71
N LYS A 109 8.66 3.91 14.14
CA LYS A 109 8.38 3.52 15.53
C LYS A 109 8.69 2.04 15.72
N LYS A 110 9.32 1.70 16.83
CA LYS A 110 9.61 0.29 17.17
C LYS A 110 8.32 -0.45 17.52
N VAL A 111 8.19 -1.67 17.03
CA VAL A 111 7.15 -2.61 17.45
C VAL A 111 7.54 -3.20 18.79
N ALA A 112 6.66 -3.09 19.78
CA ALA A 112 6.82 -3.65 21.13
C ALA A 112 5.96 -4.91 21.31
N ASP A 113 6.18 -5.65 22.41
CA ASP A 113 5.43 -6.88 22.69
C ASP A 113 3.94 -6.63 22.92
N ASP A 114 3.57 -5.46 23.41
CA ASP A 114 2.21 -5.00 23.67
C ASP A 114 1.62 -4.16 22.53
N SER A 115 2.35 -3.98 21.42
CA SER A 115 1.85 -3.26 20.26
C SER A 115 0.57 -3.91 19.72
N PRO A 116 -0.44 -3.10 19.32
CA PRO A 116 -1.68 -3.62 18.77
C PRO A 116 -1.44 -4.34 17.43
N LEU A 117 -2.22 -5.41 17.20
CA LEU A 117 -2.14 -6.23 16.00
C LEU A 117 -3.12 -5.73 14.94
N VAL A 118 -2.58 -5.43 13.76
CA VAL A 118 -3.34 -5.09 12.56
C VAL A 118 -3.23 -6.24 11.57
N MET A 119 -4.37 -6.79 11.14
CA MET A 119 -4.41 -7.73 10.02
C MET A 119 -4.82 -6.99 8.75
N ILE A 120 -4.10 -7.23 7.66
CA ILE A 120 -4.34 -6.59 6.37
C ILE A 120 -4.54 -7.66 5.31
N GLU A 121 -5.74 -7.67 4.70
CA GLU A 121 -6.06 -8.54 3.58
C GLU A 121 -5.88 -7.81 2.25
N TYR A 122 -5.21 -8.47 1.32
CA TYR A 122 -5.08 -8.01 -0.07
C TYR A 122 -4.87 -9.18 -1.02
N SER A 123 -4.91 -8.92 -2.31
CA SER A 123 -4.86 -9.83 -3.47
C SER A 123 -6.20 -10.49 -3.78
N SER A 124 -6.69 -11.42 -2.99
CA SER A 124 -8.00 -12.11 -3.12
C SER A 124 -8.27 -12.66 -4.54
N PRO A 125 -7.35 -13.45 -5.13
CA PRO A 125 -7.46 -13.92 -6.51
C PRO A 125 -8.42 -15.11 -6.64
N ASN A 126 -8.96 -15.29 -7.86
CA ASN A 126 -9.68 -16.50 -8.25
C ASN A 126 -8.77 -17.45 -9.00
N THR A 127 -8.79 -18.75 -8.68
CA THR A 127 -7.89 -19.75 -9.26
C THR A 127 -8.26 -20.21 -10.69
N ASN A 128 -9.10 -19.47 -11.39
CA ASN A 128 -9.48 -19.76 -12.77
C ASN A 128 -8.75 -18.91 -13.83
N LYS A 129 -7.86 -18.03 -13.41
CA LYS A 129 -7.13 -17.11 -14.31
C LYS A 129 -5.88 -16.55 -13.62
N PRO A 130 -4.87 -16.09 -14.41
CA PRO A 130 -3.69 -15.42 -13.87
C PRO A 130 -4.04 -14.06 -13.22
N LEU A 131 -3.08 -13.52 -12.46
CA LEU A 131 -3.16 -12.18 -11.92
C LEU A 131 -3.09 -11.14 -13.06
N HIS A 132 -3.70 -9.99 -12.86
CA HIS A 132 -3.74 -8.90 -13.84
C HIS A 132 -3.45 -7.55 -13.19
N LEU A 133 -3.33 -6.47 -13.98
CA LEU A 133 -3.01 -5.11 -13.51
C LEU A 133 -3.87 -4.66 -12.31
N GLY A 134 -5.14 -5.03 -12.25
CA GLY A 134 -5.99 -4.75 -11.07
C GLY A 134 -5.49 -5.43 -9.81
N HIS A 135 -5.02 -6.70 -9.91
CA HIS A 135 -4.38 -7.39 -8.79
C HIS A 135 -3.01 -6.79 -8.46
N VAL A 136 -2.24 -6.35 -9.46
CA VAL A 136 -0.97 -5.65 -9.22
C VAL A 136 -1.22 -4.42 -8.34
N ARG A 137 -2.19 -3.56 -8.70
CA ARG A 137 -2.55 -2.39 -7.89
C ARG A 137 -2.94 -2.77 -6.46
N ASN A 138 -3.81 -3.75 -6.32
CA ASN A 138 -4.27 -4.24 -5.02
C ASN A 138 -3.08 -4.73 -4.15
N ASN A 139 -2.23 -5.57 -4.71
CA ASN A 139 -1.07 -6.13 -4.05
C ASN A 139 -0.08 -5.05 -3.59
N LEU A 140 0.21 -4.08 -4.44
CA LEU A 140 1.13 -3.00 -4.12
C LEU A 140 0.58 -2.07 -3.02
N LEU A 141 -0.71 -1.74 -3.07
CA LEU A 141 -1.38 -0.95 -2.04
C LEU A 141 -1.38 -1.69 -0.70
N GLY A 142 -1.75 -2.98 -0.69
CA GLY A 142 -1.80 -3.80 0.52
C GLY A 142 -0.43 -4.00 1.14
N TRP A 143 0.58 -4.32 0.33
CA TRP A 143 1.96 -4.46 0.79
C TRP A 143 2.51 -3.17 1.39
N SER A 144 2.40 -2.05 0.66
CA SER A 144 2.89 -0.76 1.14
C SER A 144 2.19 -0.34 2.43
N LEU A 145 0.86 -0.53 2.51
CA LEU A 145 0.12 -0.24 3.74
C LEU A 145 0.63 -1.08 4.91
N ALA A 146 0.94 -2.37 4.69
CA ALA A 146 1.50 -3.24 5.72
C ALA A 146 2.85 -2.73 6.24
N GLN A 147 3.75 -2.29 5.34
CA GLN A 147 5.04 -1.70 5.71
C GLN A 147 4.85 -0.38 6.50
N ILE A 148 3.96 0.49 6.04
CA ILE A 148 3.65 1.77 6.71
C ILE A 148 3.06 1.53 8.11
N MET A 149 2.14 0.59 8.28
CA MET A 149 1.59 0.26 9.60
C MET A 149 2.67 -0.31 10.51
N HIS A 150 3.54 -1.18 10.02
CA HIS A 150 4.68 -1.69 10.79
C HIS A 150 5.62 -0.55 11.23
N ALA A 151 5.97 0.35 10.31
CA ALA A 151 6.80 1.53 10.62
C ALA A 151 6.14 2.50 11.61
N ASN A 152 4.82 2.41 11.80
CA ASN A 152 4.07 3.12 12.84
C ASN A 152 3.99 2.38 14.18
N GLY A 153 4.70 1.25 14.33
CA GLY A 153 4.81 0.50 15.58
C GLY A 153 3.70 -0.54 15.81
N TYR A 154 2.94 -0.91 14.77
CA TYR A 154 1.95 -1.98 14.86
C TYR A 154 2.58 -3.35 14.58
N LYS A 155 2.10 -4.38 15.26
CA LYS A 155 2.26 -5.75 14.77
C LYS A 155 1.38 -5.93 13.54
N VAL A 156 1.92 -6.48 12.47
CA VAL A 156 1.18 -6.62 11.20
C VAL A 156 1.15 -8.08 10.78
N VAL A 157 -0.04 -8.57 10.43
CA VAL A 157 -0.26 -9.86 9.77
C VAL A 157 -0.83 -9.59 8.38
N LYS A 158 -0.08 -9.97 7.36
CA LYS A 158 -0.50 -9.90 5.95
C LYS A 158 -1.24 -11.19 5.59
N THR A 159 -2.46 -11.04 5.08
CA THR A 159 -3.29 -12.19 4.73
C THR A 159 -3.88 -12.05 3.34
N ASN A 160 -4.23 -13.20 2.77
CA ASN A 160 -4.89 -13.36 1.48
C ASN A 160 -6.05 -14.34 1.64
N ILE A 161 -7.13 -14.14 0.91
CA ILE A 161 -8.19 -15.13 0.71
C ILE A 161 -8.17 -15.58 -0.75
N VAL A 162 -7.90 -16.85 -0.98
CA VAL A 162 -7.87 -17.42 -2.34
C VAL A 162 -9.21 -18.05 -2.65
N ASN A 163 -9.85 -17.59 -3.73
CA ASN A 163 -11.12 -18.10 -4.20
C ASN A 163 -10.88 -19.31 -5.09
N ASP A 164 -10.77 -20.47 -4.46
CA ASP A 164 -10.35 -21.74 -5.06
C ASP A 164 -11.52 -22.73 -5.29
N ARG A 165 -12.77 -22.28 -5.07
CA ARG A 165 -13.98 -23.08 -5.29
C ARG A 165 -15.04 -22.32 -6.09
N GLY A 166 -16.04 -23.07 -6.54
CA GLY A 166 -17.22 -22.52 -7.22
C GLY A 166 -17.26 -22.82 -8.71
N ILE A 167 -18.34 -22.33 -9.35
CA ILE A 167 -18.66 -22.69 -10.74
C ILE A 167 -17.55 -22.29 -11.72
N HIS A 168 -16.84 -21.18 -11.48
CA HIS A 168 -15.78 -20.71 -12.38
C HIS A 168 -14.59 -21.66 -12.38
N ILE A 169 -14.27 -22.28 -11.24
CA ILE A 169 -13.20 -23.27 -11.13
C ILE A 169 -13.62 -24.55 -11.85
N CYS A 170 -14.86 -25.01 -11.64
CA CYS A 170 -15.43 -26.17 -12.35
C CYS A 170 -15.45 -26.00 -13.87
N LYS A 171 -15.64 -24.78 -14.38
CA LYS A 171 -15.54 -24.49 -15.82
C LYS A 171 -14.16 -24.79 -16.37
N SER A 172 -13.10 -24.34 -15.71
CA SER A 172 -11.72 -24.63 -16.12
C SER A 172 -11.39 -26.12 -16.01
N MET A 173 -11.85 -26.78 -14.91
CA MET A 173 -11.66 -28.21 -14.72
C MET A 173 -12.34 -29.03 -15.83
N LEU A 174 -13.58 -28.71 -16.16
CA LEU A 174 -14.33 -29.40 -17.22
C LEU A 174 -13.68 -29.19 -18.60
N ALA A 175 -13.24 -27.96 -18.90
CA ALA A 175 -12.54 -27.67 -20.14
C ALA A 175 -11.22 -28.47 -20.27
N TRP A 176 -10.45 -28.58 -19.19
CA TRP A 176 -9.24 -29.38 -19.18
C TRP A 176 -9.53 -30.87 -19.42
N LEU A 177 -10.58 -31.42 -18.80
CA LEU A 177 -11.01 -32.81 -19.05
C LEU A 177 -11.42 -33.05 -20.51
N LYS A 178 -12.17 -32.10 -21.09
CA LYS A 178 -12.73 -32.29 -22.47
C LYS A 178 -11.69 -32.04 -23.54
N TRP A 179 -10.79 -31.08 -23.38
CA TRP A 179 -9.90 -30.62 -24.47
C TRP A 179 -8.42 -30.59 -24.10
N GLY A 180 -8.06 -30.83 -22.82
CA GLY A 180 -6.68 -30.73 -22.38
C GLY A 180 -5.82 -31.96 -22.63
N ASN A 181 -6.42 -33.12 -22.95
CA ASN A 181 -5.69 -34.38 -23.19
C ASN A 181 -4.63 -34.71 -22.12
N GLY A 182 -4.87 -34.28 -20.86
CA GLY A 182 -3.97 -34.54 -19.75
C GLY A 182 -2.73 -33.62 -19.68
N ILE A 183 -2.66 -32.55 -20.51
CA ILE A 183 -1.52 -31.62 -20.54
C ILE A 183 -1.24 -30.98 -19.17
N THR A 184 0.05 -30.93 -18.79
CA THR A 184 0.52 -30.26 -17.57
C THR A 184 1.19 -28.91 -17.89
N PRO A 185 1.40 -28.01 -16.91
CA PRO A 185 2.14 -26.76 -17.11
C PRO A 185 3.52 -26.98 -17.74
N GLU A 186 4.25 -27.98 -17.28
CA GLU A 186 5.60 -28.31 -17.78
C GLU A 186 5.55 -28.73 -19.25
N GLN A 187 4.58 -29.57 -19.62
CA GLN A 187 4.40 -30.01 -21.02
C GLN A 187 3.95 -28.87 -21.94
N ALA A 188 3.15 -27.94 -21.41
CA ALA A 188 2.70 -26.77 -22.13
C ALA A 188 3.76 -25.67 -22.21
N GLY A 189 4.83 -25.74 -21.41
CA GLY A 189 5.81 -24.67 -21.28
C GLY A 189 5.21 -23.37 -20.74
N LYS A 190 4.18 -23.48 -19.88
CA LYS A 190 3.43 -22.33 -19.31
C LYS A 190 3.32 -22.44 -17.81
N LYS A 191 3.21 -21.30 -17.12
CA LYS A 191 2.81 -21.25 -15.70
C LYS A 191 1.43 -21.88 -15.52
N GLY A 192 1.20 -22.46 -14.35
CA GLY A 192 -0.04 -23.18 -14.06
C GLY A 192 -1.29 -22.28 -14.13
N ASP A 193 -1.24 -21.08 -13.58
CA ASP A 193 -2.33 -20.11 -13.63
C ASP A 193 -2.67 -19.65 -15.06
N HIS A 194 -1.66 -19.49 -15.93
CA HIS A 194 -1.85 -19.20 -17.35
C HIS A 194 -2.51 -20.38 -18.09
N LEU A 195 -2.03 -21.60 -17.84
CA LEU A 195 -2.62 -22.80 -18.44
C LEU A 195 -4.10 -22.95 -18.07
N ILE A 196 -4.42 -22.77 -16.79
CA ILE A 196 -5.80 -22.85 -16.30
C ILE A 196 -6.65 -21.70 -16.87
N GLY A 197 -6.09 -20.51 -17.00
CA GLY A 197 -6.70 -19.37 -17.68
C GLY A 197 -7.07 -19.67 -19.13
N ASP A 198 -6.21 -20.34 -19.88
CA ASP A 198 -6.50 -20.77 -21.26
C ASP A 198 -7.71 -21.70 -21.30
N PHE A 199 -7.82 -22.65 -20.37
CA PHE A 199 -8.98 -23.54 -20.28
C PHE A 199 -10.25 -22.82 -19.85
N TYR A 200 -10.15 -21.79 -19.02
CA TYR A 200 -11.29 -20.93 -18.68
C TYR A 200 -11.83 -20.21 -19.94
N VAL A 201 -10.93 -19.65 -20.75
CA VAL A 201 -11.28 -19.00 -22.03
C VAL A 201 -11.84 -20.01 -23.02
N ALA A 202 -11.26 -21.21 -23.12
CA ALA A 202 -11.75 -22.29 -23.97
C ALA A 202 -13.18 -22.69 -23.57
N PHE A 203 -13.47 -22.85 -22.29
CA PHE A 203 -14.83 -23.10 -21.81
C PHE A 203 -15.80 -22.01 -22.29
N ASP A 204 -15.47 -20.74 -22.06
CA ASP A 204 -16.35 -19.62 -22.42
C ASP A 204 -16.65 -19.60 -23.94
N LYS A 205 -15.64 -19.86 -24.76
CA LYS A 205 -15.80 -19.95 -26.21
C LYS A 205 -16.79 -21.05 -26.64
N HIS A 206 -16.63 -22.24 -26.10
CA HIS A 206 -17.53 -23.37 -26.43
C HIS A 206 -18.93 -23.17 -25.86
N TYR A 207 -19.02 -22.65 -24.63
CA TYR A 207 -20.29 -22.33 -23.98
C TYR A 207 -21.10 -21.28 -24.74
N ARG A 208 -20.45 -20.22 -25.25
CA ARG A 208 -21.12 -19.22 -26.11
C ARG A 208 -21.65 -19.84 -27.39
N ALA A 209 -20.90 -20.74 -28.01
CA ALA A 209 -21.34 -21.44 -29.22
C ALA A 209 -22.59 -22.31 -28.96
N GLU A 210 -22.61 -23.06 -27.83
CA GLU A 210 -23.80 -23.82 -27.41
C GLU A 210 -25.00 -22.90 -27.14
N CYS A 211 -24.79 -21.79 -26.45
CA CYS A 211 -25.84 -20.81 -26.13
C CYS A 211 -26.45 -20.23 -27.43
N GLU A 212 -25.64 -19.90 -28.42
CA GLU A 212 -26.14 -19.34 -29.68
C GLU A 212 -26.99 -20.38 -30.47
N GLN A 213 -26.55 -21.63 -30.51
CA GLN A 213 -27.32 -22.70 -31.13
C GLN A 213 -28.66 -22.92 -30.43
N LEU A 214 -28.68 -23.00 -29.11
CA LEU A 214 -29.90 -23.17 -28.33
C LEU A 214 -30.81 -21.94 -28.41
N LYS A 215 -30.27 -20.73 -28.48
CA LYS A 215 -31.03 -19.50 -28.65
C LYS A 215 -31.83 -19.56 -29.96
N VAL A 216 -31.19 -19.95 -31.08
CA VAL A 216 -31.85 -20.09 -32.37
C VAL A 216 -32.99 -21.12 -32.31
N GLN A 217 -32.75 -22.27 -31.67
CA GLN A 217 -33.80 -23.30 -31.47
C GLN A 217 -34.98 -22.76 -30.65
N ASN A 218 -34.71 -22.13 -29.51
CA ASN A 218 -35.72 -21.58 -28.61
C ASN A 218 -36.58 -20.48 -29.29
N MET A 219 -35.96 -19.68 -30.18
CA MET A 219 -36.69 -18.69 -30.99
C MET A 219 -37.58 -19.37 -32.04
N GLN A 220 -37.14 -20.47 -32.65
CA GLN A 220 -37.98 -21.27 -33.56
C GLN A 220 -39.16 -21.92 -32.84
N GLU A 221 -39.00 -22.21 -31.55
CA GLU A 221 -40.10 -22.71 -30.67
C GLU A 221 -41.06 -21.60 -30.23
N GLY A 222 -40.83 -20.34 -30.61
CA GLY A 222 -41.73 -19.21 -30.38
C GLY A 222 -41.42 -18.36 -29.17
N LEU A 223 -40.23 -18.52 -28.53
CA LEU A 223 -39.80 -17.64 -27.44
C LEU A 223 -39.31 -16.29 -27.99
N SER A 224 -39.50 -15.24 -27.18
CA SER A 224 -38.87 -13.96 -27.46
C SER A 224 -37.32 -14.08 -27.41
N GLU A 225 -36.59 -13.17 -28.05
CA GLU A 225 -35.14 -13.21 -28.09
C GLU A 225 -34.52 -13.19 -26.67
N GLU A 226 -35.06 -12.38 -25.76
CA GLU A 226 -34.62 -12.29 -24.40
C GLU A 226 -34.85 -13.60 -23.62
N ALA A 227 -36.07 -14.15 -23.69
CA ALA A 227 -36.42 -15.43 -23.07
C ALA A 227 -35.62 -16.61 -23.66
N ALA A 228 -35.41 -16.62 -24.99
CA ALA A 228 -34.60 -17.61 -25.66
C ALA A 228 -33.12 -17.56 -25.23
N THR A 229 -32.58 -16.35 -25.05
CA THR A 229 -31.20 -16.14 -24.59
C THR A 229 -31.02 -16.62 -23.15
N GLU A 230 -31.90 -16.25 -22.24
CA GLU A 230 -31.82 -16.66 -20.81
C GLU A 230 -32.01 -18.18 -20.67
N LYS A 231 -32.96 -18.77 -21.38
CA LYS A 231 -33.15 -20.23 -21.40
C LYS A 231 -31.89 -20.95 -21.96
N ALA A 232 -31.31 -20.45 -23.06
CA ALA A 232 -30.11 -21.01 -23.64
C ALA A 232 -28.93 -21.00 -22.68
N LYS A 233 -28.70 -19.88 -21.95
CA LYS A 233 -27.66 -19.78 -20.93
C LYS A 233 -27.83 -20.77 -19.79
N ALA A 234 -29.05 -21.00 -19.34
CA ALA A 234 -29.36 -21.93 -18.25
C ALA A 234 -29.31 -23.39 -18.67
N GLU A 235 -29.61 -23.69 -19.93
CA GLU A 235 -29.81 -25.06 -20.44
C GLU A 235 -28.64 -25.61 -21.24
N ALA A 236 -27.64 -24.80 -21.60
CA ALA A 236 -26.47 -25.25 -22.33
C ALA A 236 -25.81 -26.46 -21.62
N PRO A 237 -25.48 -27.54 -22.38
CA PRO A 237 -24.89 -28.74 -21.81
C PRO A 237 -23.65 -28.48 -20.95
N LEU A 238 -22.73 -27.66 -21.43
CA LEU A 238 -21.49 -27.34 -20.70
C LEU A 238 -21.73 -26.71 -19.34
N ILE A 239 -22.70 -25.77 -19.21
CA ILE A 239 -22.96 -25.16 -17.91
C ILE A 239 -23.65 -26.13 -16.94
N LYS A 240 -24.52 -27.03 -17.45
CA LYS A 240 -25.13 -28.08 -16.65
C LYS A 240 -24.08 -29.08 -16.13
N GLU A 241 -23.14 -29.48 -16.98
CA GLU A 241 -22.03 -30.37 -16.58
C GLU A 241 -21.13 -29.68 -15.54
N ALA A 242 -20.83 -28.39 -15.69
CA ALA A 242 -20.05 -27.65 -14.71
C ALA A 242 -20.77 -27.52 -13.35
N HIS A 243 -22.09 -27.31 -13.36
CA HIS A 243 -22.90 -27.34 -12.13
C HIS A 243 -22.92 -28.73 -11.49
N ALA A 244 -23.09 -29.80 -12.27
CA ALA A 244 -23.03 -31.17 -11.77
C ALA A 244 -21.66 -31.48 -11.14
N MET A 245 -20.57 -30.99 -11.74
CA MET A 245 -19.22 -31.11 -11.18
C MET A 245 -19.08 -30.36 -9.84
N LEU A 246 -19.64 -29.15 -9.71
CA LEU A 246 -19.66 -28.41 -8.44
C LEU A 246 -20.40 -29.18 -7.35
N VAL A 247 -21.57 -29.74 -7.67
CA VAL A 247 -22.34 -30.59 -6.72
C VAL A 247 -21.52 -31.79 -6.27
N LYS A 248 -20.86 -32.52 -7.19
CA LYS A 248 -19.96 -33.61 -6.85
C LYS A 248 -18.81 -33.17 -5.95
N TRP A 249 -18.22 -32.00 -6.24
CA TRP A 249 -17.17 -31.42 -5.39
C TRP A 249 -17.65 -31.17 -3.96
N GLU A 250 -18.86 -30.61 -3.80
CA GLU A 250 -19.48 -30.34 -2.50
C GLU A 250 -19.83 -31.63 -1.74
N GLN A 251 -20.22 -32.67 -2.46
CA GLN A 251 -20.49 -34.01 -1.90
C GLN A 251 -19.21 -34.80 -1.56
N GLY A 252 -18.03 -34.26 -1.87
CA GLY A 252 -16.75 -34.92 -1.55
C GLY A 252 -16.36 -36.03 -2.52
N ASP A 253 -16.84 -36.00 -3.77
CA ASP A 253 -16.45 -36.95 -4.81
C ASP A 253 -14.93 -36.97 -4.98
N LYS A 254 -14.34 -38.17 -4.86
CA LYS A 254 -12.88 -38.33 -4.78
C LYS A 254 -12.17 -37.95 -6.09
N GLU A 255 -12.76 -38.25 -7.22
CA GLU A 255 -12.13 -37.95 -8.52
C GLU A 255 -12.18 -36.46 -8.81
N VAL A 256 -13.33 -35.81 -8.56
CA VAL A 256 -13.49 -34.37 -8.73
C VAL A 256 -12.59 -33.59 -7.77
N ARG A 257 -12.48 -34.04 -6.51
CA ARG A 257 -11.59 -33.42 -5.51
C ARG A 257 -10.12 -33.58 -5.89
N ALA A 258 -9.69 -34.74 -6.35
CA ALA A 258 -8.32 -34.96 -6.80
C ALA A 258 -7.94 -34.09 -8.01
N LEU A 259 -8.86 -33.92 -8.96
CA LEU A 259 -8.67 -33.02 -10.11
C LEU A 259 -8.60 -31.57 -9.66
N TRP A 260 -9.50 -31.15 -8.79
CA TRP A 260 -9.54 -29.81 -8.21
C TRP A 260 -8.23 -29.48 -7.48
N GLU A 261 -7.75 -30.36 -6.62
CA GLU A 261 -6.50 -30.19 -5.89
C GLU A 261 -5.30 -30.09 -6.85
N LYS A 262 -5.23 -30.98 -7.83
CA LYS A 262 -4.17 -30.96 -8.84
C LYS A 262 -4.11 -29.64 -9.58
N MET A 263 -5.23 -29.16 -10.08
CA MET A 263 -5.29 -27.95 -10.89
C MET A 263 -5.07 -26.68 -10.05
N ASN A 264 -5.63 -26.61 -8.85
CA ASN A 264 -5.38 -25.47 -7.94
C ASN A 264 -3.91 -25.40 -7.50
N ASN A 265 -3.24 -26.52 -7.25
CA ASN A 265 -1.80 -26.53 -6.94
C ASN A 265 -0.95 -25.92 -8.07
N TRP A 266 -1.32 -26.14 -9.32
CA TRP A 266 -0.67 -25.47 -10.45
C TRP A 266 -0.88 -23.94 -10.42
N VAL A 267 -2.09 -23.51 -10.09
CA VAL A 267 -2.41 -22.08 -10.01
C VAL A 267 -1.70 -21.43 -8.81
N TYR A 268 -1.68 -22.08 -7.65
CA TYR A 268 -0.98 -21.59 -6.47
C TYR A 268 0.52 -21.38 -6.75
N ALA A 269 1.17 -22.35 -7.38
CA ALA A 269 2.56 -22.21 -7.79
C ALA A 269 2.77 -21.02 -8.76
N GLY A 270 1.84 -20.83 -9.70
CA GLY A 270 1.88 -19.68 -10.61
C GLY A 270 1.71 -18.34 -9.90
N PHE A 271 0.77 -18.24 -8.95
CA PHE A 271 0.60 -17.04 -8.14
C PHE A 271 1.83 -16.73 -7.28
N ASP A 272 2.46 -17.73 -6.68
CA ASP A 272 3.67 -17.57 -5.87
C ASP A 272 4.83 -16.98 -6.68
N GLU A 273 4.99 -17.40 -7.94
CA GLU A 273 5.98 -16.81 -8.85
C GLU A 273 5.70 -15.32 -9.10
N THR A 274 4.45 -14.95 -9.39
CA THR A 274 4.06 -13.56 -9.60
C THR A 274 4.24 -12.72 -8.34
N TYR A 275 3.84 -13.22 -7.16
CA TYR A 275 4.04 -12.53 -5.88
C TYR A 275 5.53 -12.32 -5.58
N LYS A 276 6.35 -13.33 -5.81
CA LYS A 276 7.80 -13.24 -5.64
C LYS A 276 8.41 -12.20 -6.57
N THR A 277 7.98 -12.17 -7.83
CA THR A 277 8.44 -11.16 -8.80
C THR A 277 8.04 -9.75 -8.40
N LEU A 278 6.81 -9.56 -7.91
CA LEU A 278 6.34 -8.29 -7.37
C LEU A 278 6.96 -7.92 -6.01
N GLY A 279 7.65 -8.85 -5.34
CA GLY A 279 8.20 -8.64 -4.01
C GLY A 279 7.11 -8.44 -2.94
N VAL A 280 5.97 -9.13 -3.08
CA VAL A 280 4.89 -9.15 -2.10
C VAL A 280 4.72 -10.54 -1.52
N GLY A 281 4.17 -10.66 -0.32
CA GLY A 281 3.98 -11.94 0.34
C GLY A 281 2.95 -11.88 1.46
N PHE A 282 2.64 -13.04 2.04
CA PHE A 282 1.61 -13.21 3.05
C PHE A 282 2.15 -14.03 4.23
N ASP A 283 1.70 -13.68 5.42
CA ASP A 283 2.01 -14.45 6.63
C ASP A 283 1.02 -15.61 6.80
N LYS A 284 -0.21 -15.45 6.29
CA LYS A 284 -1.26 -16.47 6.30
C LYS A 284 -2.12 -16.37 5.04
N ILE A 285 -2.40 -17.51 4.42
CA ILE A 285 -3.34 -17.63 3.32
C ILE A 285 -4.56 -18.41 3.82
N TYR A 286 -5.75 -17.90 3.51
CA TYR A 286 -7.02 -18.58 3.71
C TYR A 286 -7.58 -19.02 2.35
N TYR A 287 -8.31 -20.13 2.34
CA TYR A 287 -8.91 -20.68 1.14
C TYR A 287 -10.44 -20.70 1.29
N GLU A 288 -11.15 -20.23 0.26
CA GLU A 288 -12.62 -20.24 0.28
C GLU A 288 -13.17 -21.66 0.47
N SER A 289 -12.50 -22.66 -0.06
CA SER A 289 -12.84 -24.09 0.12
C SER A 289 -12.86 -24.56 1.58
N GLU A 290 -12.19 -23.82 2.49
CA GLU A 290 -12.15 -24.11 3.93
C GLU A 290 -13.11 -23.21 4.71
N THR A 291 -13.21 -21.92 4.33
CA THR A 291 -13.91 -20.90 5.13
C THR A 291 -15.42 -20.90 4.96
N TYR A 292 -15.95 -21.42 3.85
CA TYR A 292 -17.40 -21.33 3.55
C TYR A 292 -18.29 -22.09 4.53
N LEU A 293 -17.81 -23.19 5.14
CA LEU A 293 -18.56 -23.98 6.12
C LEU A 293 -18.69 -23.24 7.46
N GLU A 294 -17.66 -22.52 7.90
CA GLU A 294 -17.69 -21.75 9.14
C GLU A 294 -18.69 -20.58 9.04
N GLY A 295 -18.83 -19.97 7.88
CA GLY A 295 -19.81 -18.91 7.65
C GLY A 295 -21.25 -19.37 7.87
N LYS A 296 -21.63 -20.52 7.35
CA LYS A 296 -22.96 -21.12 7.56
C LYS A 296 -23.23 -21.35 9.05
N LYS A 297 -22.27 -21.91 9.77
CA LYS A 297 -22.36 -22.16 11.21
C LYS A 297 -22.57 -20.86 12.00
N LYS A 298 -21.84 -19.79 11.65
CA LYS A 298 -22.01 -18.47 12.28
C LYS A 298 -23.35 -17.84 12.01
N VAL A 299 -23.90 -17.99 10.82
CA VAL A 299 -25.26 -17.52 10.49
C VAL A 299 -26.30 -18.30 11.30
N GLU A 300 -26.14 -19.61 11.47
CA GLU A 300 -27.03 -20.44 12.30
C GLU A 300 -26.94 -20.06 13.79
N GLU A 301 -25.75 -19.78 14.31
CA GLU A 301 -25.55 -19.23 15.67
C GLU A 301 -26.26 -17.87 15.84
N GLY A 302 -26.15 -16.97 14.85
CA GLY A 302 -26.82 -15.68 14.83
C GLY A 302 -28.36 -15.82 14.77
N LEU A 303 -28.85 -16.78 14.01
CA LEU A 303 -30.29 -17.10 13.96
C LEU A 303 -30.79 -17.61 15.32
N ALA A 304 -30.06 -18.52 15.97
CA ALA A 304 -30.40 -19.03 17.30
C ALA A 304 -30.40 -17.94 18.38
N LYS A 305 -29.58 -16.89 18.23
CA LYS A 305 -29.52 -15.72 19.10
C LYS A 305 -30.57 -14.65 18.77
N GLY A 306 -31.41 -14.84 17.74
CA GLY A 306 -32.41 -13.87 17.29
C GLY A 306 -31.81 -12.64 16.58
N LEU A 307 -30.55 -12.69 16.14
CA LEU A 307 -29.88 -11.61 15.38
C LEU A 307 -30.29 -11.61 13.91
N PHE A 308 -30.72 -12.77 13.41
CA PHE A 308 -31.16 -13.03 12.04
C PHE A 308 -32.52 -13.69 12.08
N PHE A 309 -33.22 -13.72 10.96
CA PHE A 309 -34.56 -14.32 10.87
C PHE A 309 -34.68 -15.21 9.62
N ARG A 310 -35.61 -16.14 9.66
CA ARG A 310 -35.94 -17.07 8.58
C ARG A 310 -37.24 -16.65 7.91
N LYS A 311 -37.23 -16.60 6.57
CA LYS A 311 -38.47 -16.40 5.78
C LYS A 311 -39.19 -17.70 5.53
N GLU A 312 -40.43 -17.62 5.00
CA GLU A 312 -41.29 -18.76 4.71
C GLU A 312 -40.69 -19.77 3.73
N ASP A 313 -39.81 -19.28 2.82
CA ASP A 313 -39.07 -20.08 1.86
C ASP A 313 -37.82 -20.76 2.45
N ASN A 314 -37.62 -20.72 3.77
CA ASN A 314 -36.45 -21.20 4.51
C ASN A 314 -35.18 -20.38 4.35
N SER A 315 -35.14 -19.33 3.55
CA SER A 315 -33.95 -18.45 3.44
C SER A 315 -33.70 -17.67 4.76
N VAL A 316 -32.44 -17.41 5.08
CA VAL A 316 -32.05 -16.67 6.29
C VAL A 316 -31.58 -15.28 5.92
N TRP A 317 -32.08 -14.29 6.64
CA TRP A 317 -31.88 -12.86 6.37
C TRP A 317 -31.49 -12.10 7.62
N ALA A 318 -30.69 -11.03 7.43
CA ALA A 318 -30.45 -9.99 8.42
C ALA A 318 -31.31 -8.76 8.11
N ASP A 319 -31.99 -8.22 9.12
CA ASP A 319 -32.68 -6.95 9.00
C ASP A 319 -31.76 -5.80 9.39
N LEU A 320 -31.41 -4.95 8.42
CA LEU A 320 -30.52 -3.79 8.58
C LEU A 320 -31.27 -2.46 8.39
N THR A 321 -32.61 -2.48 8.39
CA THR A 321 -33.43 -1.28 8.15
C THR A 321 -33.22 -0.20 9.22
N ASN A 322 -32.95 -0.60 10.46
CA ASN A 322 -32.58 0.33 11.54
C ASN A 322 -31.20 1.00 11.34
N ASP A 323 -30.33 0.43 10.50
CA ASP A 323 -29.05 0.99 10.12
C ASP A 323 -29.15 1.79 8.81
N GLY A 324 -30.37 1.99 8.29
CA GLY A 324 -30.61 2.69 7.02
C GLY A 324 -30.24 1.88 5.77
N LEU A 325 -30.17 0.55 5.90
CA LEU A 325 -29.82 -0.38 4.81
C LEU A 325 -30.97 -1.36 4.56
N ASP A 326 -30.92 -2.08 3.42
CA ASP A 326 -31.90 -3.11 3.09
C ASP A 326 -31.68 -4.40 3.90
N GLN A 327 -32.73 -5.27 3.91
CA GLN A 327 -32.54 -6.63 4.38
C GLN A 327 -31.52 -7.39 3.54
N LYS A 328 -30.66 -8.16 4.20
CA LYS A 328 -29.55 -8.88 3.52
C LYS A 328 -29.73 -10.38 3.62
N LEU A 329 -29.75 -11.06 2.48
CA LEU A 329 -29.74 -12.52 2.40
C LEU A 329 -28.40 -13.06 2.93
N LEU A 330 -28.45 -14.06 3.80
CA LEU A 330 -27.32 -14.77 4.37
C LEU A 330 -27.27 -16.24 3.93
N LEU A 331 -28.41 -16.95 3.92
CA LEU A 331 -28.53 -18.31 3.36
C LEU A 331 -29.70 -18.36 2.40
N ARG A 332 -29.52 -19.05 1.28
CA ARG A 332 -30.63 -19.31 0.34
C ARG A 332 -31.63 -20.32 0.91
N SER A 333 -32.74 -20.48 0.24
CA SER A 333 -33.80 -21.43 0.63
C SER A 333 -33.36 -22.89 0.72
N ASP A 334 -32.38 -23.26 -0.09
CA ASP A 334 -31.71 -24.58 -0.08
C ASP A 334 -30.61 -24.70 0.98
N GLY A 335 -30.40 -23.67 1.79
CA GLY A 335 -29.37 -23.61 2.83
C GLY A 335 -27.94 -23.34 2.32
N THR A 336 -27.77 -22.98 1.04
CA THR A 336 -26.47 -22.62 0.49
C THR A 336 -26.07 -21.21 0.89
N SER A 337 -24.75 -21.00 1.07
CA SER A 337 -24.13 -19.73 1.47
C SER A 337 -24.10 -18.74 0.31
N VAL A 338 -24.15 -17.44 0.65
CA VAL A 338 -23.82 -16.32 -0.25
C VAL A 338 -22.46 -15.74 0.13
N TYR A 339 -21.91 -14.81 -0.68
CA TYR A 339 -20.62 -14.19 -0.41
C TYR A 339 -20.51 -13.57 1.00
N MET A 340 -21.55 -12.90 1.46
CA MET A 340 -21.58 -12.33 2.82
C MET A 340 -21.37 -13.39 3.90
N THR A 341 -21.95 -14.56 3.74
CA THR A 341 -21.80 -15.69 4.67
C THR A 341 -20.35 -16.20 4.68
N GLN A 342 -19.73 -16.27 3.53
CA GLN A 342 -18.33 -16.69 3.39
C GLN A 342 -17.39 -15.71 4.10
N ASP A 343 -17.62 -14.41 3.94
CA ASP A 343 -16.81 -13.37 4.60
C ASP A 343 -16.96 -13.40 6.12
N ILE A 344 -18.17 -13.67 6.64
CA ILE A 344 -18.40 -13.89 8.08
C ILE A 344 -17.58 -15.10 8.56
N GLY A 345 -17.55 -16.21 7.81
CA GLY A 345 -16.79 -17.40 8.15
C GLY A 345 -15.28 -17.15 8.15
N THR A 346 -14.78 -16.47 7.13
CA THR A 346 -13.37 -16.08 7.04
C THR A 346 -12.97 -15.17 8.22
N ALA A 347 -13.84 -14.21 8.58
CA ALA A 347 -13.62 -13.34 9.72
C ALA A 347 -13.55 -14.13 11.04
N ASP A 348 -14.44 -15.09 11.25
CA ASP A 348 -14.44 -15.94 12.45
C ASP A 348 -13.14 -16.77 12.58
N MET A 349 -12.67 -17.36 11.49
CA MET A 349 -11.40 -18.09 11.46
C MET A 349 -10.21 -17.18 11.80
N ARG A 350 -10.14 -16.00 11.23
CA ARG A 350 -9.09 -15.02 11.49
C ARG A 350 -9.04 -14.60 12.95
N PHE A 351 -10.21 -14.35 13.55
CA PHE A 351 -10.31 -13.98 14.96
C PHE A 351 -9.89 -15.12 15.90
N LYS A 352 -10.08 -16.39 15.50
CA LYS A 352 -9.58 -17.54 16.23
C LYS A 352 -8.07 -17.72 16.11
N ASP A 353 -7.52 -17.42 14.94
CA ASP A 353 -6.08 -17.60 14.67
C ASP A 353 -5.23 -16.49 15.30
N TYR A 354 -5.74 -15.26 15.38
CA TYR A 354 -5.01 -14.07 15.80
C TYR A 354 -5.81 -13.16 16.73
N PRO A 355 -5.17 -12.53 17.74
CA PRO A 355 -5.80 -11.52 18.60
C PRO A 355 -5.86 -10.16 17.88
N ILE A 356 -6.72 -10.06 16.88
CA ILE A 356 -6.83 -8.89 15.99
C ILE A 356 -7.42 -7.70 16.75
N ASP A 357 -6.71 -6.54 16.72
CA ASP A 357 -7.23 -5.26 17.22
C ASP A 357 -7.88 -4.45 16.09
N LYS A 358 -7.34 -4.55 14.87
CA LYS A 358 -7.88 -3.85 13.69
C LYS A 358 -7.75 -4.74 12.46
N MET A 359 -8.84 -4.84 11.69
CA MET A 359 -8.88 -5.54 10.41
C MET A 359 -9.00 -4.55 9.26
N ILE A 360 -8.09 -4.62 8.29
CA ILE A 360 -8.11 -3.77 7.09
C ILE A 360 -8.27 -4.67 5.87
N TYR A 361 -9.30 -4.38 5.07
CA TYR A 361 -9.57 -5.03 3.78
C TYR A 361 -9.20 -4.09 2.64
N VAL A 362 -8.23 -4.48 1.83
CA VAL A 362 -7.79 -3.73 0.63
C VAL A 362 -8.60 -4.21 -0.56
N VAL A 363 -9.71 -3.53 -0.85
CA VAL A 363 -10.68 -3.96 -1.87
C VAL A 363 -11.19 -2.76 -2.67
N GLY A 364 -11.53 -2.97 -3.94
CA GLY A 364 -12.03 -1.92 -4.83
C GLY A 364 -13.31 -1.24 -4.31
N ASN A 365 -13.52 0.00 -4.70
CA ASN A 365 -14.62 0.86 -4.25
C ASN A 365 -16.02 0.34 -4.66
N GLU A 366 -16.09 -0.60 -5.60
CA GLU A 366 -17.33 -1.28 -5.99
C GLU A 366 -17.95 -2.09 -4.83
N GLN A 367 -17.15 -2.43 -3.81
CA GLN A 367 -17.56 -3.23 -2.65
C GLN A 367 -17.87 -2.39 -1.39
N ASN A 368 -17.98 -1.06 -1.49
CA ASN A 368 -18.24 -0.18 -0.35
C ASN A 368 -19.49 -0.61 0.44
N TYR A 369 -20.58 -0.87 -0.25
CA TYR A 369 -21.84 -1.32 0.38
C TYR A 369 -21.68 -2.68 1.07
N HIS A 370 -20.96 -3.60 0.44
CA HIS A 370 -20.71 -4.94 0.99
C HIS A 370 -19.96 -4.87 2.33
N PHE A 371 -18.90 -4.07 2.41
CA PHE A 371 -18.11 -3.92 3.64
C PHE A 371 -18.84 -3.15 4.74
N GLN A 372 -19.69 -2.20 4.38
CA GLN A 372 -20.59 -1.55 5.34
C GLN A 372 -21.51 -2.58 6.00
N VAL A 373 -22.15 -3.43 5.22
CA VAL A 373 -23.00 -4.53 5.71
C VAL A 373 -22.20 -5.51 6.56
N LEU A 374 -21.02 -5.94 6.09
CA LEU A 374 -20.16 -6.88 6.81
C LEU A 374 -19.77 -6.34 8.19
N SER A 375 -19.37 -5.08 8.28
CA SER A 375 -19.01 -4.43 9.54
C SER A 375 -20.14 -4.50 10.56
N ILE A 376 -21.39 -4.20 10.16
CA ILE A 376 -22.56 -4.25 11.02
C ILE A 376 -22.85 -5.69 11.48
N LEU A 377 -22.78 -6.65 10.57
CA LEU A 377 -23.05 -8.06 10.89
C LEU A 377 -22.02 -8.64 11.86
N LEU A 378 -20.75 -8.32 11.67
CA LEU A 378 -19.66 -8.74 12.55
C LEU A 378 -19.82 -8.13 13.96
N ASP A 379 -20.19 -6.85 14.06
CA ASP A 379 -20.46 -6.21 15.35
C ASP A 379 -21.64 -6.87 16.06
N ARG A 380 -22.74 -7.14 15.35
CA ARG A 380 -23.92 -7.84 15.91
C ARG A 380 -23.60 -9.26 16.38
N LEU A 381 -22.70 -9.95 15.68
CA LEU A 381 -22.21 -11.29 16.05
C LEU A 381 -21.22 -11.26 17.24
N GLY A 382 -20.79 -10.06 17.67
CA GLY A 382 -19.96 -9.85 18.86
C GLY A 382 -18.46 -9.81 18.60
N PHE A 383 -18.02 -9.60 17.35
CA PHE A 383 -16.61 -9.39 17.04
C PHE A 383 -16.15 -8.01 17.51
N LYS A 384 -15.12 -7.95 18.35
CA LYS A 384 -14.58 -6.71 18.94
C LYS A 384 -14.20 -5.64 17.92
N TRP A 385 -13.70 -6.06 16.76
CA TRP A 385 -13.28 -5.18 15.69
C TRP A 385 -14.32 -5.00 14.58
N GLY A 386 -15.54 -5.52 14.74
CA GLY A 386 -16.60 -5.38 13.74
C GLY A 386 -16.83 -3.92 13.32
N LYS A 387 -17.01 -3.01 14.30
CA LYS A 387 -17.10 -1.55 14.05
C LYS A 387 -15.79 -0.89 13.68
N ALA A 388 -14.64 -1.47 14.05
CA ALA A 388 -13.32 -0.97 13.72
C ALA A 388 -12.76 -1.58 12.42
N LEU A 389 -13.56 -2.33 11.66
CA LEU A 389 -13.23 -2.80 10.34
C LEU A 389 -12.97 -1.61 9.41
N VAL A 390 -11.84 -1.64 8.75
CA VAL A 390 -11.47 -0.64 7.76
C VAL A 390 -11.57 -1.24 6.37
N HIS A 391 -12.47 -0.73 5.54
CA HIS A 391 -12.42 -0.96 4.11
C HIS A 391 -11.48 0.09 3.50
N PHE A 392 -10.25 -0.33 3.22
CA PHE A 392 -9.32 0.47 2.42
C PHE A 392 -9.78 0.42 0.96
N SER A 393 -10.73 1.30 0.66
CA SER A 393 -11.39 1.39 -0.64
C SER A 393 -10.49 2.10 -1.64
N TYR A 394 -10.22 1.47 -2.80
CA TYR A 394 -9.40 2.08 -3.84
C TYR A 394 -10.14 2.12 -5.18
N GLY A 395 -9.78 3.13 -6.01
CA GLY A 395 -10.32 3.32 -7.35
C GLY A 395 -9.73 2.34 -8.36
N MET A 396 -10.36 2.24 -9.52
CA MET A 396 -9.94 1.34 -10.59
C MET A 396 -8.67 1.84 -11.29
N VAL A 397 -7.90 0.89 -11.86
CA VAL A 397 -6.81 1.19 -12.78
C VAL A 397 -7.27 0.86 -14.21
N GLU A 398 -7.03 1.80 -15.12
CA GLU A 398 -7.40 1.69 -16.53
C GLU A 398 -6.14 1.87 -17.39
N LEU A 399 -6.22 1.37 -18.63
CA LEU A 399 -5.19 1.61 -19.65
C LEU A 399 -5.63 2.74 -20.59
N PRO A 400 -4.71 3.40 -21.31
CA PRO A 400 -5.04 4.44 -22.29
C PRO A 400 -6.06 3.99 -23.34
N ASN A 401 -6.10 2.69 -23.67
CA ASN A 401 -6.98 2.09 -24.67
C ASN A 401 -8.33 1.58 -24.11
N GLY A 402 -8.68 1.90 -22.85
CA GLY A 402 -9.96 1.58 -22.23
C GLY A 402 -9.91 0.61 -21.04
N LYS A 403 -11.09 0.29 -20.47
CA LYS A 403 -11.22 -0.59 -19.30
C LYS A 403 -10.79 -2.02 -19.60
N MET A 404 -10.09 -2.61 -18.65
CA MET A 404 -9.78 -4.04 -18.66
C MET A 404 -11.05 -4.89 -18.56
N LYS A 405 -11.42 -5.62 -19.62
CA LYS A 405 -12.52 -6.58 -19.60
C LYS A 405 -11.98 -8.00 -19.54
N SER A 406 -12.23 -8.71 -18.46
CA SER A 406 -11.75 -10.09 -18.24
C SER A 406 -12.35 -11.15 -19.19
N ARG A 407 -13.43 -10.83 -19.91
CA ARG A 407 -14.17 -11.78 -20.76
C ARG A 407 -13.78 -11.76 -22.25
N GLU A 408 -12.94 -10.82 -22.67
CA GLU A 408 -12.62 -10.62 -24.11
C GLU A 408 -11.11 -10.73 -24.41
N GLY A 409 -10.28 -11.28 -23.50
CA GLY A 409 -8.83 -11.43 -23.73
C GLY A 409 -8.03 -10.11 -23.75
N THR A 410 -8.60 -9.01 -23.27
CA THR A 410 -7.97 -7.68 -23.24
C THR A 410 -7.52 -7.26 -21.84
N VAL A 411 -7.37 -8.22 -20.92
CA VAL A 411 -6.83 -7.97 -19.59
C VAL A 411 -5.32 -7.99 -19.67
N VAL A 412 -4.65 -6.94 -19.17
CA VAL A 412 -3.20 -6.94 -19.06
C VAL A 412 -2.78 -7.89 -17.95
N ASP A 413 -2.18 -9.00 -18.36
CA ASP A 413 -1.56 -9.98 -17.48
C ASP A 413 -0.46 -9.33 -16.63
N ALA A 414 -0.34 -9.73 -15.36
CA ALA A 414 0.62 -9.14 -14.44
C ALA A 414 2.07 -9.48 -14.83
N ASP A 415 2.31 -10.71 -15.28
CA ASP A 415 3.66 -11.15 -15.63
C ASP A 415 4.12 -10.50 -16.93
N ASP A 416 3.22 -10.41 -17.94
CA ASP A 416 3.50 -9.72 -19.20
C ASP A 416 3.78 -8.23 -18.96
N LEU A 417 3.01 -7.59 -18.08
CA LEU A 417 3.22 -6.20 -17.70
C LEU A 417 4.59 -6.00 -17.06
N VAL A 418 4.95 -6.83 -16.08
CA VAL A 418 6.24 -6.73 -15.40
C VAL A 418 7.39 -6.98 -16.37
N ALA A 419 7.27 -7.98 -17.25
CA ALA A 419 8.29 -8.27 -18.26
C ALA A 419 8.49 -7.09 -19.23
N ALA A 420 7.40 -6.48 -19.70
CA ALA A 420 7.45 -5.30 -20.56
C ALA A 420 8.12 -4.11 -19.85
N MET A 421 7.78 -3.85 -18.58
CA MET A 421 8.39 -2.77 -17.80
C MET A 421 9.89 -2.97 -17.58
N ILE A 422 10.35 -4.20 -17.37
CA ILE A 422 11.77 -4.53 -17.23
C ILE A 422 12.52 -4.33 -18.57
N ASP A 423 11.92 -4.77 -19.67
CA ASP A 423 12.51 -4.61 -21.01
C ASP A 423 12.62 -3.13 -21.41
N ASP A 424 11.57 -2.35 -21.18
CA ASP A 424 11.57 -0.92 -21.45
C ASP A 424 12.57 -0.16 -20.56
N ALA A 425 12.68 -0.53 -19.27
CA ALA A 425 13.69 0.02 -18.39
C ALA A 425 15.11 -0.31 -18.86
N ARG A 426 15.33 -1.53 -19.37
CA ARG A 426 16.63 -1.93 -19.94
C ARG A 426 16.98 -1.09 -21.16
N LYS A 427 16.07 -0.95 -22.13
CA LYS A 427 16.27 -0.14 -23.34
C LYS A 427 16.59 1.31 -23.01
N THR A 428 15.73 1.93 -22.19
CA THR A 428 15.92 3.34 -21.78
C THR A 428 17.23 3.57 -21.04
N SER A 429 17.62 2.65 -20.16
CA SER A 429 18.90 2.75 -19.42
C SER A 429 20.11 2.61 -20.34
N ASP A 430 20.03 1.73 -21.33
CA ASP A 430 21.10 1.54 -22.33
C ASP A 430 21.24 2.77 -23.23
N GLU A 431 20.14 3.31 -23.75
CA GLU A 431 20.09 4.53 -24.57
C GLU A 431 20.65 5.74 -23.82
N LEU A 432 20.41 5.85 -22.52
CA LEU A 432 20.95 6.91 -21.66
C LEU A 432 22.38 6.65 -21.18
N GLY A 433 23.02 5.55 -21.62
CA GLY A 433 24.39 5.19 -21.26
C GLY A 433 24.58 4.87 -19.77
N LYS A 434 23.51 4.42 -19.08
CA LYS A 434 23.54 4.12 -17.63
C LYS A 434 24.26 2.81 -17.30
N PHE A 435 24.45 1.92 -18.26
CA PHE A 435 25.03 0.59 -18.09
C PHE A 435 26.55 0.52 -18.31
N LYS A 436 27.21 1.67 -18.33
CA LYS A 436 28.66 1.72 -18.52
C LYS A 436 29.38 0.91 -17.44
N ASP A 437 30.32 0.08 -17.86
CA ASP A 437 31.17 -0.76 -16.99
C ASP A 437 30.39 -1.78 -16.13
N MET A 438 29.21 -2.24 -16.61
CA MET A 438 28.39 -3.28 -15.97
C MET A 438 28.43 -4.59 -16.75
N THR A 439 28.45 -5.71 -16.03
CA THR A 439 28.22 -7.05 -16.59
C THR A 439 26.77 -7.22 -17.04
N GLU A 440 26.47 -8.22 -17.88
CA GLU A 440 25.09 -8.50 -18.32
C GLU A 440 24.17 -8.86 -17.14
N GLU A 441 24.67 -9.54 -16.12
CA GLU A 441 23.92 -9.87 -14.91
C GLU A 441 23.58 -8.59 -14.12
N GLU A 442 24.54 -7.68 -13.94
CA GLU A 442 24.31 -6.38 -13.29
C GLU A 442 23.28 -5.55 -14.07
N LYS A 443 23.38 -5.47 -15.40
CA LYS A 443 22.41 -4.77 -16.26
C LYS A 443 21.00 -5.34 -16.10
N GLN A 444 20.88 -6.68 -16.11
CA GLN A 444 19.61 -7.35 -15.92
C GLN A 444 18.99 -7.04 -14.54
N ASN A 445 19.81 -7.07 -13.49
CA ASN A 445 19.33 -6.75 -12.14
C ASN A 445 18.94 -5.29 -11.99
N VAL A 446 19.72 -4.36 -12.55
CA VAL A 446 19.37 -2.92 -12.53
C VAL A 446 18.09 -2.68 -13.34
N ALA A 447 17.95 -3.28 -14.52
CA ALA A 447 16.72 -3.17 -15.32
C ALA A 447 15.49 -3.68 -14.56
N ARG A 448 15.62 -4.81 -13.83
CA ARG A 448 14.56 -5.34 -12.97
C ARG A 448 14.19 -4.34 -11.86
N ILE A 449 15.17 -3.82 -11.15
CA ILE A 449 14.95 -2.85 -10.05
C ILE A 449 14.28 -1.57 -10.58
N VAL A 450 14.73 -1.06 -11.71
CA VAL A 450 14.20 0.17 -12.32
C VAL A 450 12.81 -0.05 -12.90
N GLY A 451 12.59 -1.12 -13.63
CA GLY A 451 11.29 -1.44 -14.23
C GLY A 451 10.21 -1.67 -13.18
N LEU A 452 10.50 -2.48 -12.15
CA LEU A 452 9.59 -2.66 -11.01
C LEU A 452 9.42 -1.37 -10.21
N GLY A 453 10.48 -0.60 -10.01
CA GLY A 453 10.41 0.70 -9.33
C GLY A 453 9.52 1.70 -10.05
N ALA A 454 9.61 1.75 -11.38
CA ALA A 454 8.75 2.57 -12.23
C ALA A 454 7.27 2.19 -12.08
N LEU A 455 6.96 0.90 -12.24
CA LEU A 455 5.60 0.36 -12.10
C LEU A 455 5.01 0.66 -10.72
N LYS A 456 5.72 0.28 -9.66
CA LYS A 456 5.26 0.42 -8.27
C LYS A 456 5.05 1.87 -7.89
N TYR A 457 6.02 2.72 -8.19
CA TYR A 457 5.95 4.14 -7.86
C TYR A 457 4.81 4.83 -8.60
N PHE A 458 4.62 4.56 -9.89
CA PHE A 458 3.54 5.14 -10.69
C PHE A 458 2.17 4.82 -10.11
N ILE A 459 1.97 3.58 -9.65
CA ILE A 459 0.72 3.15 -9.01
C ILE A 459 0.55 3.79 -7.63
N LEU A 460 1.60 3.83 -6.81
CA LEU A 460 1.52 4.23 -5.40
C LEU A 460 1.57 5.74 -5.17
N LYS A 461 2.09 6.55 -6.12
CA LYS A 461 2.11 8.02 -6.01
C LYS A 461 0.72 8.65 -6.10
N VAL A 462 -0.26 7.94 -6.66
CA VAL A 462 -1.63 8.42 -6.81
C VAL A 462 -2.44 8.09 -5.56
N ASP A 463 -3.27 9.04 -5.08
CA ASP A 463 -4.22 8.75 -4.00
C ASP A 463 -5.04 7.50 -4.34
N ALA A 464 -5.00 6.51 -3.45
CA ALA A 464 -5.62 5.20 -3.70
C ALA A 464 -7.11 5.30 -4.04
N ARG A 465 -7.84 6.26 -3.47
CA ARG A 465 -9.28 6.47 -3.70
C ARG A 465 -9.62 6.92 -5.13
N LYS A 466 -8.64 7.44 -5.88
CA LYS A 466 -8.85 7.91 -7.25
C LYS A 466 -8.69 6.77 -8.24
N ASN A 467 -9.52 6.81 -9.29
CA ASN A 467 -9.22 6.03 -10.49
C ASN A 467 -7.92 6.55 -11.11
N MET A 468 -7.19 5.68 -11.75
CA MET A 468 -5.94 6.04 -12.41
C MET A 468 -5.84 5.43 -13.80
N LEU A 469 -5.14 6.14 -14.68
CA LEU A 469 -4.70 5.65 -15.96
C LEU A 469 -3.23 5.23 -15.84
N PHE A 470 -2.93 3.97 -16.09
CA PHE A 470 -1.55 3.49 -16.09
C PHE A 470 -0.92 3.69 -17.47
N ASN A 471 0.13 4.48 -17.55
CA ASN A 471 0.93 4.71 -18.75
C ASN A 471 2.36 4.22 -18.54
N PRO A 472 2.76 3.10 -19.18
CA PRO A 472 4.11 2.55 -19.05
C PRO A 472 5.22 3.53 -19.43
N GLU A 473 5.08 4.24 -20.55
CA GLU A 473 6.10 5.18 -21.06
C GLU A 473 6.37 6.33 -20.09
N GLU A 474 5.31 6.92 -19.54
CA GLU A 474 5.45 8.00 -18.54
C GLU A 474 6.06 7.52 -17.22
N SER A 475 5.91 6.25 -16.88
CA SER A 475 6.39 5.69 -15.62
C SER A 475 7.91 5.52 -15.57
N ILE A 476 8.59 5.37 -16.72
CA ILE A 476 10.03 5.11 -16.85
C ILE A 476 10.85 6.41 -17.03
N ASP A 477 10.22 7.58 -17.06
CA ASP A 477 10.94 8.85 -17.21
C ASP A 477 11.92 9.09 -16.03
N PHE A 478 13.17 9.44 -16.37
CA PHE A 478 14.22 9.75 -15.39
C PHE A 478 14.24 11.22 -14.92
N ASN A 479 13.37 12.07 -15.45
CA ASN A 479 13.34 13.51 -15.16
C ASN A 479 12.03 13.96 -14.48
N GLY A 480 11.02 13.07 -14.43
CA GLY A 480 9.70 13.38 -13.90
C GLY A 480 9.48 12.95 -12.45
N ASN A 481 8.23 13.05 -11.97
CA ASN A 481 7.82 12.47 -10.70
C ASN A 481 7.63 10.94 -10.85
N THR A 482 8.75 10.20 -10.86
CA THR A 482 8.82 8.78 -11.19
C THR A 482 9.75 8.02 -10.24
N GLY A 483 9.58 6.70 -10.17
CA GLY A 483 10.50 5.82 -9.44
C GLY A 483 11.94 5.94 -9.92
N PRO A 484 12.21 5.84 -11.23
CA PRO A 484 13.57 5.98 -11.78
C PRO A 484 14.27 7.28 -11.44
N PHE A 485 13.57 8.41 -11.35
CA PHE A 485 14.15 9.68 -10.91
C PHE A 485 14.71 9.59 -9.48
N ILE A 486 13.94 8.99 -8.57
CA ILE A 486 14.35 8.81 -7.17
C ILE A 486 15.50 7.80 -7.07
N GLN A 487 15.38 6.67 -7.77
CA GLN A 487 16.39 5.61 -7.81
C GLN A 487 17.72 6.11 -8.38
N TYR A 488 17.67 6.93 -9.44
CA TYR A 488 18.87 7.53 -10.02
C TYR A 488 19.55 8.50 -9.05
N THR A 489 18.80 9.29 -8.30
CA THR A 489 19.38 10.19 -7.29
C THR A 489 20.05 9.40 -6.16
N TYR A 490 19.41 8.31 -5.70
CA TYR A 490 20.03 7.40 -4.73
C TYR A 490 21.36 6.84 -5.27
N ALA A 491 21.38 6.27 -6.47
CA ALA A 491 22.58 5.72 -7.09
C ALA A 491 23.68 6.76 -7.28
N ARG A 492 23.31 8.02 -7.62
CA ARG A 492 24.24 9.16 -7.68
C ARG A 492 24.90 9.42 -6.34
N ILE A 493 24.12 9.48 -5.26
CA ILE A 493 24.67 9.66 -3.90
C ILE A 493 25.62 8.52 -3.56
N ARG A 494 25.24 7.27 -3.83
CA ARG A 494 26.09 6.10 -3.61
C ARG A 494 27.42 6.19 -4.40
N SER A 495 27.37 6.73 -5.62
CA SER A 495 28.58 6.97 -6.42
C SER A 495 29.48 8.03 -5.79
N ILE A 496 28.91 9.11 -5.24
CA ILE A 496 29.67 10.16 -4.53
C ILE A 496 30.37 9.56 -3.30
N LEU A 497 29.66 8.76 -2.52
CA LEU A 497 30.21 8.13 -1.32
C LEU A 497 31.35 7.15 -1.65
N ARG A 498 31.20 6.33 -2.71
CA ARG A 498 32.28 5.44 -3.19
C ARG A 498 33.52 6.22 -3.67
N LYS A 499 33.33 7.36 -4.31
CA LYS A 499 34.48 8.22 -4.69
C LYS A 499 35.20 8.78 -3.47
N ALA A 500 34.42 9.24 -2.46
CA ALA A 500 35.02 9.70 -1.20
C ALA A 500 35.83 8.59 -0.51
N GLU A 501 35.31 7.37 -0.49
CA GLU A 501 36.00 6.19 0.07
C GLU A 501 37.31 5.88 -0.73
N ALA A 502 37.25 5.93 -2.06
CA ALA A 502 38.41 5.73 -2.92
C ALA A 502 39.49 6.82 -2.71
N GLU A 503 39.10 8.00 -2.28
CA GLU A 503 40.00 9.10 -1.88
C GLU A 503 40.43 8.99 -0.39
N ASN A 504 40.13 7.88 0.29
CA ASN A 504 40.41 7.62 1.71
C ASN A 504 39.74 8.64 2.67
N ILE A 505 38.61 9.22 2.28
CA ILE A 505 37.84 10.11 3.15
C ILE A 505 36.99 9.24 4.08
N THR A 506 37.32 9.24 5.37
CA THR A 506 36.54 8.54 6.41
C THR A 506 35.47 9.46 6.97
N LEU A 507 34.21 9.02 6.92
CA LEU A 507 33.10 9.78 7.51
C LEU A 507 33.04 9.52 9.01
N PRO A 508 32.92 10.57 9.86
CA PRO A 508 32.75 10.40 11.29
C PRO A 508 31.33 9.86 11.61
N GLU A 509 31.23 9.11 12.69
CA GLU A 509 29.92 8.69 13.23
C GLU A 509 29.13 9.90 13.77
N THR A 510 29.83 10.90 14.31
CA THR A 510 29.26 12.12 14.87
C THR A 510 30.02 13.33 14.33
N LEU A 511 29.30 14.28 13.74
CA LEU A 511 29.87 15.57 13.32
C LEU A 511 30.18 16.44 14.54
N SER A 512 31.30 17.19 14.46
CA SER A 512 31.64 18.22 15.45
C SER A 512 30.57 19.32 15.47
N MET A 513 30.33 19.92 16.64
CA MET A 513 29.43 21.08 16.77
C MET A 513 29.96 22.35 16.09
N ASP A 514 31.25 22.37 15.73
CA ASP A 514 31.86 23.44 14.95
C ASP A 514 31.69 23.25 13.43
N ALA A 515 31.18 22.10 12.99
CA ALA A 515 30.99 21.80 11.58
C ALA A 515 30.20 22.91 10.86
N PRO A 516 30.62 23.33 9.65
CA PRO A 516 29.91 24.40 8.95
C PRO A 516 28.56 23.91 8.44
N LEU A 517 27.56 24.79 8.51
CA LEU A 517 26.23 24.59 7.93
C LEU A 517 25.76 25.88 7.27
N ASN A 518 25.27 25.76 6.04
CA ASN A 518 24.56 26.84 5.34
C ASN A 518 23.05 26.63 5.37
N GLU A 519 22.29 27.61 4.90
CA GLU A 519 20.82 27.56 4.91
C GLU A 519 20.23 26.37 4.10
N LYS A 520 20.85 26.00 2.99
CA LYS A 520 20.40 24.87 2.15
C LYS A 520 20.64 23.53 2.82
N GLU A 521 21.76 23.40 3.52
CA GLU A 521 22.06 22.22 4.32
C GLU A 521 21.09 22.09 5.49
N ILE A 522 20.74 23.20 6.16
CA ILE A 522 19.71 23.24 7.21
C ILE A 522 18.33 22.85 6.65
N GLN A 523 17.95 23.35 5.48
CA GLN A 523 16.68 22.97 4.83
C GLN A 523 16.61 21.48 4.54
N LEU A 524 17.72 20.85 4.10
CA LEU A 524 17.77 19.40 3.91
C LEU A 524 17.68 18.63 5.23
N ILE A 525 18.37 19.07 6.28
CA ILE A 525 18.27 18.45 7.62
C ILE A 525 16.83 18.51 8.11
N GLN A 526 16.17 19.67 7.97
CA GLN A 526 14.76 19.83 8.31
C GLN A 526 13.87 18.89 7.50
N LYS A 527 14.14 18.75 6.19
CA LYS A 527 13.41 17.82 5.32
C LYS A 527 13.59 16.38 5.74
N LEU A 528 14.79 15.97 6.16
CA LEU A 528 15.04 14.64 6.71
C LEU A 528 14.25 14.40 8.00
N ASN A 529 14.18 15.40 8.89
CA ASN A 529 13.40 15.32 10.12
C ASN A 529 11.89 15.13 9.86
N ASP A 530 11.37 15.68 8.77
CA ASP A 530 9.96 15.55 8.37
C ASP A 530 9.57 14.08 8.04
N PHE A 531 10.53 13.18 7.81
CA PHE A 531 10.24 11.80 7.44
C PHE A 531 9.38 11.07 8.47
N GLY A 532 9.70 11.19 9.75
CA GLY A 532 8.90 10.57 10.82
C GLY A 532 7.46 11.08 10.85
N VAL A 533 7.26 12.38 10.60
CA VAL A 533 5.91 12.97 10.50
C VAL A 533 5.18 12.44 9.27
N ALA A 534 5.88 12.31 8.14
CA ALA A 534 5.30 11.76 6.91
C ALA A 534 4.87 10.29 7.09
N VAL A 535 5.69 9.47 7.77
CA VAL A 535 5.37 8.07 8.09
C VAL A 535 4.15 7.99 9.02
N GLU A 536 4.11 8.79 10.07
CA GLU A 536 2.98 8.82 11.00
C GLU A 536 1.68 9.25 10.31
N GLN A 537 1.74 10.29 9.48
CA GLN A 537 0.57 10.77 8.75
C GLN A 537 0.10 9.74 7.71
N ALA A 538 1.04 9.10 7.00
CA ALA A 538 0.71 8.04 6.05
C ALA A 538 0.02 6.85 6.72
N GLY A 539 0.40 6.50 7.95
CA GLY A 539 -0.27 5.47 8.76
C GLY A 539 -1.68 5.88 9.20
N LYS A 540 -1.88 7.13 9.61
CA LYS A 540 -3.20 7.67 10.00
C LYS A 540 -4.18 7.73 8.83
N ASP A 541 -3.70 8.15 7.66
CA ASP A 541 -4.51 8.36 6.46
C ASP A 541 -4.59 7.11 5.58
N TYR A 542 -3.87 6.05 5.93
CA TYR A 542 -3.69 4.85 5.09
C TYR A 542 -3.19 5.25 3.68
N SER A 543 -2.13 6.07 3.59
CA SER A 543 -1.74 6.75 2.36
C SER A 543 -0.32 6.42 1.89
N PRO A 544 -0.11 5.36 1.08
CA PRO A 544 1.17 5.14 0.41
C PRO A 544 1.65 6.34 -0.42
N SER A 545 0.71 7.08 -1.03
CA SER A 545 1.04 8.27 -1.82
C SER A 545 1.69 9.39 -1.01
N GLY A 546 1.42 9.46 0.30
CA GLY A 546 2.10 10.39 1.19
C GLY A 546 3.61 10.13 1.27
N ILE A 547 4.00 8.85 1.37
CA ILE A 547 5.42 8.44 1.36
C ILE A 547 6.05 8.67 -0.02
N ALA A 548 5.36 8.31 -1.10
CA ALA A 548 5.85 8.52 -2.45
C ALA A 548 6.16 10.00 -2.73
N ASN A 549 5.23 10.89 -2.38
CA ASN A 549 5.40 12.34 -2.53
C ASN A 549 6.54 12.88 -1.66
N TYR A 550 6.67 12.39 -0.42
CA TYR A 550 7.79 12.77 0.44
C TYR A 550 9.14 12.39 -0.18
N CYS A 551 9.30 11.16 -0.67
CA CYS A 551 10.53 10.71 -1.33
C CYS A 551 10.87 11.56 -2.57
N TYR A 552 9.87 11.89 -3.37
CA TYR A 552 10.06 12.77 -4.53
C TYR A 552 10.52 14.17 -4.15
N GLU A 553 9.87 14.81 -3.18
CA GLU A 553 10.24 16.15 -2.73
C GLU A 553 11.64 16.17 -2.09
N LEU A 554 11.98 15.18 -1.26
CA LEU A 554 13.34 15.06 -0.71
C LEU A 554 14.39 14.92 -1.83
N THR A 555 14.08 14.08 -2.83
CA THR A 555 14.95 13.88 -4.00
C THR A 555 15.16 15.17 -4.79
N LYS A 556 14.09 15.93 -5.01
CA LYS A 556 14.13 17.21 -5.71
C LYS A 556 14.96 18.24 -4.95
N ASP A 557 14.75 18.36 -3.64
CA ASP A 557 15.50 19.27 -2.78
C ASP A 557 17.00 18.93 -2.76
N PHE A 558 17.33 17.63 -2.68
CA PHE A 558 18.73 17.20 -2.77
C PHE A 558 19.36 17.46 -4.14
N ASN A 559 18.67 17.23 -5.24
CA ASN A 559 19.19 17.51 -6.57
C ASN A 559 19.42 19.01 -6.78
N GLN A 560 18.57 19.89 -6.25
CA GLN A 560 18.77 21.34 -6.24
C GLN A 560 20.01 21.72 -5.42
N PHE A 561 20.15 21.15 -4.22
CA PHE A 561 21.34 21.35 -3.38
C PHE A 561 22.63 20.90 -4.09
N TYR A 562 22.60 19.70 -4.69
CA TYR A 562 23.77 19.15 -5.39
C TYR A 562 24.17 19.96 -6.64
N HIS A 563 23.20 20.61 -7.29
CA HIS A 563 23.46 21.53 -8.39
C HIS A 563 24.16 22.82 -7.89
N ASP A 564 23.71 23.36 -6.77
CA ASP A 564 24.18 24.65 -6.24
C ASP A 564 25.51 24.50 -5.47
N TYR A 565 25.78 23.35 -4.86
CA TYR A 565 26.91 23.11 -3.98
C TYR A 565 27.67 21.83 -4.34
N SER A 566 28.97 21.97 -4.63
CA SER A 566 29.83 20.79 -4.79
C SER A 566 30.00 20.06 -3.46
N ILE A 567 29.94 18.73 -3.47
CA ILE A 567 30.17 17.90 -2.28
C ILE A 567 31.66 17.55 -2.17
N LEU A 568 32.25 16.90 -3.19
CA LEU A 568 33.65 16.46 -3.16
C LEU A 568 34.65 17.60 -3.32
N ASN A 569 34.28 18.64 -4.07
CA ASN A 569 35.11 19.82 -4.30
C ASN A 569 34.57 21.02 -3.50
N ALA A 570 34.23 20.82 -2.22
CA ALA A 570 33.83 21.88 -1.31
C ALA A 570 35.05 22.76 -0.95
N ASP A 571 34.79 24.00 -0.50
CA ASP A 571 35.87 24.99 -0.22
C ASP A 571 36.72 24.63 1.01
N SER A 572 36.22 23.76 1.88
CA SER A 572 36.92 23.26 3.06
C SER A 572 36.63 21.78 3.33
N ASP A 573 37.53 21.10 4.05
CA ASP A 573 37.33 19.72 4.48
C ASP A 573 36.15 19.59 5.43
N GLY A 574 35.87 20.59 6.27
CA GLY A 574 34.71 20.63 7.15
C GLY A 574 33.40 20.61 6.37
N GLU A 575 33.28 21.45 5.33
CA GLU A 575 32.11 21.46 4.46
C GLU A 575 31.97 20.15 3.68
N LYS A 576 33.07 19.61 3.15
CA LYS A 576 33.11 18.33 2.44
C LYS A 576 32.55 17.21 3.32
N ILE A 577 33.05 17.06 4.52
CA ILE A 577 32.61 16.03 5.49
C ILE A 577 31.13 16.22 5.84
N THR A 578 30.71 17.45 6.15
CA THR A 578 29.31 17.76 6.49
C THR A 578 28.37 17.39 5.33
N ARG A 579 28.71 17.78 4.10
CA ARG A 579 27.92 17.48 2.89
C ARG A 579 27.88 15.98 2.56
N LEU A 580 28.98 15.26 2.79
CA LEU A 580 29.02 13.80 2.61
C LEU A 580 28.13 13.08 3.65
N VAL A 581 28.17 13.49 4.92
CA VAL A 581 27.30 12.94 5.97
C VAL A 581 25.84 13.26 5.66
N LEU A 582 25.54 14.48 5.24
CA LEU A 582 24.20 14.89 4.83
C LEU A 582 23.70 14.05 3.64
N ALA A 583 24.48 13.91 2.58
CA ALA A 583 24.15 13.09 1.41
C ALA A 583 23.92 11.62 1.77
N LYS A 584 24.76 11.04 2.64
CA LYS A 584 24.58 9.68 3.19
C LYS A 584 23.22 9.52 3.83
N ASN A 585 22.80 10.50 4.64
CA ASN A 585 21.51 10.45 5.34
C ASN A 585 20.32 10.69 4.40
N VAL A 586 20.48 11.52 3.36
CA VAL A 586 19.46 11.64 2.29
C VAL A 586 19.28 10.30 1.58
N ALA A 587 20.34 9.61 1.21
CA ALA A 587 20.26 8.28 0.59
C ALA A 587 19.57 7.28 1.53
N LYS A 588 19.93 7.27 2.82
CA LYS A 588 19.29 6.39 3.82
C LYS A 588 17.78 6.62 3.92
N VAL A 589 17.34 7.87 4.04
CA VAL A 589 15.92 8.19 4.16
C VAL A 589 15.16 7.91 2.85
N ILE A 590 15.76 8.18 1.69
CA ILE A 590 15.19 7.75 0.39
C ILE A 590 15.00 6.24 0.38
N LYS A 591 16.03 5.47 0.75
CA LYS A 591 15.95 4.01 0.78
C LYS A 591 14.83 3.53 1.72
N ASN A 592 14.78 4.03 2.96
CA ASN A 592 13.75 3.68 3.93
C ASN A 592 12.36 4.01 3.41
N GLY A 593 12.15 5.21 2.84
CA GLY A 593 10.86 5.60 2.27
C GLY A 593 10.46 4.73 1.07
N MET A 594 11.40 4.38 0.19
CA MET A 594 11.13 3.49 -0.95
C MET A 594 10.85 2.04 -0.49
N GLU A 595 11.51 1.56 0.57
CA GLU A 595 11.20 0.26 1.19
C GLU A 595 9.76 0.19 1.71
N LEU A 596 9.22 1.28 2.29
CA LEU A 596 7.81 1.36 2.70
C LEU A 596 6.83 1.22 1.52
N LEU A 597 7.28 1.53 0.32
CA LEU A 597 6.53 1.33 -0.93
C LEU A 597 6.81 -0.05 -1.58
N GLY A 598 7.68 -0.86 -0.99
CA GLY A 598 8.14 -2.12 -1.58
C GLY A 598 9.01 -1.92 -2.82
N ILE A 599 9.72 -0.79 -2.92
CA ILE A 599 10.56 -0.42 -4.06
C ILE A 599 12.04 -0.53 -3.68
N GLU A 600 12.77 -1.33 -4.42
CA GLU A 600 14.23 -1.42 -4.29
C GLU A 600 14.92 -0.21 -4.92
N VAL A 601 16.08 0.16 -4.39
CA VAL A 601 16.93 1.21 -4.96
C VAL A 601 18.30 0.64 -5.34
N PRO A 602 18.82 0.88 -6.56
CA PRO A 602 20.05 0.27 -7.02
C PRO A 602 21.28 1.02 -6.50
N GLU A 603 22.33 0.28 -6.13
CA GLU A 603 23.59 0.87 -5.70
C GLU A 603 24.35 1.59 -6.84
N ARG A 604 24.13 1.16 -8.08
CA ARG A 604 24.75 1.70 -9.32
C ARG A 604 23.68 1.80 -10.40
N MET A 605 23.80 2.85 -11.21
CA MET A 605 22.86 3.09 -12.30
C MET A 605 23.51 3.96 -13.38
#